data_56acd0606dbf44247247a0c6a0fae5d5
#
_entry.id   56acd0606dbf44247247a0c6a0fae5d5
#
_cell.length_a   1.000
_cell.length_b   1.000
_cell.length_c   1.000
_cell.angle_alpha   90.00
_cell.angle_beta   90.00
_cell.angle_gamma   90.00
#
_symmetry.space_group_name_H-M   'P 1'
#
loop_
_entity.id
_entity.type
_entity.pdbx_description
1 polymer ?
#
loop_
_entity_poly.entity_id
_entity_poly.type
_entity_poly.pdbx_seq_one_letter_code
_entity_poly.pdbx_strand_id
1 'polypeptide(L)'
;MSKVRIGTVVLLVGILGVGTVSAQQSGGVGTLTGQDYGEIEALYARYNQGSDFRDADLFLSAFSEDAVIERPDGSSVRGMAALRKEREQRYQDGQRGDAGRRHWTGSYLITATPEGAKGRAYYVLLDVTTRPPTMTVSGYYADEFVRTPNGWRIQHRVINRDLAGE
;
A
#
# COMPACT_ATOMS: atom_id res chain seq x y z
N MET A 1 22.56 60.53 62.64
CA MET A 1 23.31 59.74 61.61
C MET A 1 22.59 58.38 61.47
N SER A 2 21.75 58.29 60.51
CA SER A 2 20.91 57.08 60.30
C SER A 2 21.58 56.14 59.23
N LYS A 3 21.82 54.86 59.58
CA LYS A 3 22.42 53.88 58.69
C LYS A 3 21.28 53.15 57.96
N VAL A 4 21.21 53.34 56.66
CA VAL A 4 20.32 52.57 55.76
C VAL A 4 20.96 51.21 55.51
N ARG A 5 20.24 50.12 55.80
CA ARG A 5 20.61 48.74 55.44
C ARG A 5 19.92 48.41 54.12
N ILE A 6 20.71 48.14 53.10
CA ILE A 6 20.26 47.63 51.80
C ILE A 6 20.17 46.10 51.91
N GLY A 7 18.95 45.62 51.85
CA GLY A 7 18.72 44.16 51.79
C GLY A 7 18.83 43.64 50.36
N THR A 8 19.72 42.67 50.17
CA THR A 8 19.88 41.98 48.91
C THR A 8 18.76 40.95 48.73
N VAL A 9 17.92 41.15 47.72
CA VAL A 9 16.92 40.16 47.31
C VAL A 9 17.58 39.20 46.33
N VAL A 10 17.73 37.95 46.73
CA VAL A 10 18.18 36.87 45.87
C VAL A 10 16.96 36.30 45.15
N LEU A 11 16.89 36.50 43.83
CA LEU A 11 15.85 35.90 42.97
C LEU A 11 16.31 34.48 42.58
N LEU A 12 15.67 33.46 43.14
CA LEU A 12 15.84 32.06 42.73
C LEU A 12 15.03 31.83 41.44
N VAL A 13 15.72 31.76 40.31
CA VAL A 13 15.14 31.31 39.03
C VAL A 13 15.12 29.81 39.04
N GLY A 14 13.92 29.23 39.23
CA GLY A 14 13.69 27.81 39.10
C GLY A 14 13.71 27.42 37.59
N ILE A 15 14.69 26.67 37.17
CA ILE A 15 14.74 26.04 35.82
C ILE A 15 13.81 24.83 35.85
N LEU A 16 12.62 24.98 35.24
CA LEU A 16 11.75 23.85 34.93
C LEU A 16 12.41 23.04 33.79
N GLY A 17 13.08 21.97 34.13
CA GLY A 17 13.55 20.99 33.17
C GLY A 17 12.38 20.30 32.48
N VAL A 18 12.12 20.64 31.22
CA VAL A 18 11.22 19.87 30.36
C VAL A 18 11.93 18.57 29.99
N GLY A 19 11.66 17.53 30.76
CA GLY A 19 12.11 16.18 30.44
C GLY A 19 11.40 15.70 29.17
N THR A 20 12.12 15.60 28.04
CA THR A 20 11.64 14.90 26.87
C THR A 20 11.55 13.41 27.22
N VAL A 21 10.34 12.90 27.41
CA VAL A 21 10.10 11.48 27.50
C VAL A 21 10.31 10.90 26.09
N SER A 22 11.51 10.39 25.84
CA SER A 22 11.75 9.51 24.68
C SER A 22 10.98 8.22 24.96
N ALA A 23 9.83 8.06 24.31
CA ALA A 23 9.15 6.79 24.26
C ALA A 23 10.08 5.79 23.54
N GLN A 24 10.68 4.91 24.32
CA GLN A 24 11.48 3.79 23.82
C GLN A 24 10.49 2.87 23.11
N GLN A 25 10.51 2.85 21.77
CA GLN A 25 9.73 1.89 20.99
C GLN A 25 10.27 0.50 21.31
N SER A 26 9.56 -0.20 22.20
CA SER A 26 9.68 -1.65 22.32
C SER A 26 9.35 -2.23 20.95
N GLY A 27 10.22 -3.09 20.40
CA GLY A 27 10.05 -3.75 19.09
C GLY A 27 8.87 -4.73 19.08
N GLY A 28 7.65 -4.19 19.20
CA GLY A 28 6.39 -4.86 18.96
C GLY A 28 5.97 -4.65 17.50
N VAL A 29 5.19 -5.55 16.97
CA VAL A 29 4.50 -5.38 15.67
C VAL A 29 3.83 -4.01 15.67
N GLY A 30 4.22 -3.12 14.73
CA GLY A 30 3.68 -1.77 14.67
C GLY A 30 2.16 -1.80 14.52
N THR A 31 1.48 -0.81 15.08
CA THR A 31 0.03 -0.65 14.88
C THR A 31 -0.19 0.19 13.62
N LEU A 32 -1.01 -0.30 12.69
CA LEU A 32 -1.43 0.48 11.53
C LEU A 32 -2.43 1.55 11.98
N THR A 33 -2.23 2.76 11.48
CA THR A 33 -3.17 3.89 11.67
C THR A 33 -4.27 3.86 10.61
N GLY A 34 -5.34 4.64 10.79
CA GLY A 34 -6.36 4.83 9.75
C GLY A 34 -5.79 5.39 8.44
N GLN A 35 -4.74 6.23 8.51
CA GLN A 35 -4.04 6.72 7.34
C GLN A 35 -3.31 5.59 6.61
N ASP A 36 -2.65 4.68 7.34
CA ASP A 36 -1.97 3.52 6.75
C ASP A 36 -2.95 2.63 5.98
N TYR A 37 -4.12 2.36 6.57
CA TYR A 37 -5.19 1.61 5.89
C TYR A 37 -5.63 2.31 4.60
N GLY A 38 -5.89 3.61 4.64
CA GLY A 38 -6.28 4.39 3.45
C GLY A 38 -5.20 4.40 2.36
N GLU A 39 -3.93 4.53 2.73
CA GLU A 39 -2.80 4.47 1.79
C GLU A 39 -2.69 3.08 1.14
N ILE A 40 -2.83 1.99 1.92
CA ILE A 40 -2.77 0.62 1.40
C ILE A 40 -3.96 0.33 0.49
N GLU A 41 -5.18 0.73 0.86
CA GLU A 41 -6.35 0.57 0.00
C GLU A 41 -6.20 1.34 -1.32
N ALA A 42 -5.58 2.52 -1.30
CA ALA A 42 -5.30 3.28 -2.52
C ALA A 42 -4.35 2.54 -3.49
N LEU A 43 -3.50 1.62 -3.02
CA LEU A 43 -2.66 0.79 -3.88
C LEU A 43 -3.48 -0.16 -4.75
N TYR A 44 -4.56 -0.72 -4.20
CA TYR A 44 -5.49 -1.54 -4.98
C TYR A 44 -6.18 -0.72 -6.07
N ALA A 45 -6.59 0.51 -5.76
CA ALA A 45 -7.19 1.41 -6.75
C ALA A 45 -6.21 1.76 -7.88
N ARG A 46 -4.95 2.06 -7.56
CA ARG A 46 -3.90 2.33 -8.55
C ARG A 46 -3.64 1.13 -9.46
N TYR A 47 -3.53 -0.06 -8.87
CA TYR A 47 -3.37 -1.32 -9.61
C TYR A 47 -4.54 -1.56 -10.56
N ASN A 48 -5.77 -1.48 -10.05
CA ASN A 48 -6.99 -1.73 -10.80
C ASN A 48 -7.16 -0.72 -11.94
N GLN A 49 -7.15 0.57 -11.63
CA GLN A 49 -7.39 1.62 -12.62
C GLN A 49 -6.24 1.73 -13.62
N GLY A 50 -4.99 1.56 -13.17
CA GLY A 50 -3.85 1.50 -14.07
C GLY A 50 -3.97 0.36 -15.09
N SER A 51 -4.48 -0.81 -14.67
CA SER A 51 -4.80 -1.91 -15.57
C SER A 51 -5.97 -1.59 -16.50
N ASP A 52 -7.09 -1.14 -15.93
CA ASP A 52 -8.36 -0.95 -16.63
C ASP A 52 -8.33 0.16 -17.68
N PHE A 53 -7.54 1.20 -17.41
CA PHE A 53 -7.38 2.36 -18.29
C PHE A 53 -6.06 2.36 -19.07
N ARG A 54 -5.26 1.29 -18.98
CA ARG A 54 -3.97 1.15 -19.66
C ARG A 54 -2.97 2.24 -19.32
N ASP A 55 -3.00 2.68 -18.07
CA ASP A 55 -2.04 3.63 -17.52
C ASP A 55 -0.92 2.86 -16.78
N ALA A 56 0.20 2.66 -17.48
CA ALA A 56 1.33 1.92 -16.93
C ALA A 56 1.94 2.63 -15.73
N ASP A 57 2.02 3.96 -15.73
CA ASP A 57 2.61 4.73 -14.63
C ASP A 57 1.72 4.65 -13.38
N LEU A 58 0.41 4.77 -13.53
CA LEU A 58 -0.52 4.58 -12.42
C LEU A 58 -0.43 3.15 -11.86
N PHE A 59 -0.41 2.13 -12.72
CA PHE A 59 -0.24 0.74 -12.30
C PHE A 59 1.04 0.53 -11.50
N LEU A 60 2.17 0.98 -12.05
CA LEU A 60 3.49 0.81 -11.44
C LEU A 60 3.64 1.59 -10.14
N SER A 61 2.94 2.72 -9.99
CA SER A 61 2.94 3.52 -8.76
C SER A 61 2.43 2.76 -7.52
N ALA A 62 1.75 1.62 -7.70
CA ALA A 62 1.32 0.78 -6.60
C ALA A 62 2.45 -0.07 -6.01
N PHE A 63 3.58 -0.25 -6.71
CA PHE A 63 4.61 -1.23 -6.39
C PHE A 63 5.91 -0.60 -5.89
N SER A 64 6.69 -1.38 -5.11
CA SER A 64 8.08 -1.06 -4.77
C SER A 64 9.01 -1.39 -5.94
N GLU A 65 10.23 -0.84 -5.90
CA GLU A 65 11.24 -1.04 -6.96
C GLU A 65 11.61 -2.53 -7.18
N ASP A 66 11.59 -3.31 -6.13
CA ASP A 66 11.93 -4.74 -6.11
C ASP A 66 10.71 -5.66 -6.13
N ALA A 67 9.53 -5.11 -6.40
CA ALA A 67 8.26 -5.83 -6.30
C ALA A 67 8.22 -7.13 -7.10
N VAL A 68 7.45 -8.09 -6.59
CA VAL A 68 7.18 -9.38 -7.23
C VAL A 68 5.70 -9.56 -7.41
N ILE A 69 5.28 -9.99 -8.61
CA ILE A 69 3.91 -10.45 -8.87
C ILE A 69 3.97 -11.91 -9.28
N GLU A 70 3.28 -12.76 -8.55
CA GLU A 70 3.04 -14.17 -8.90
C GLU A 70 1.62 -14.36 -9.43
N ARG A 71 1.48 -15.18 -10.47
CA ARG A 71 0.21 -15.41 -11.15
C ARG A 71 -0.32 -16.82 -10.97
N PRO A 72 -1.62 -17.04 -11.22
CA PRO A 72 -2.25 -18.37 -11.08
C PRO A 72 -1.66 -19.45 -11.97
N ASP A 73 -1.00 -19.09 -13.07
CA ASP A 73 -0.31 -20.01 -13.97
C ASP A 73 1.10 -20.39 -13.53
N GLY A 74 1.53 -19.94 -12.34
CA GLY A 74 2.85 -20.14 -11.79
C GLY A 74 3.93 -19.20 -12.33
N SER A 75 3.60 -18.32 -13.28
CA SER A 75 4.55 -17.32 -13.77
C SER A 75 4.75 -16.20 -12.73
N SER A 76 5.93 -15.59 -12.75
CA SER A 76 6.21 -14.42 -11.90
C SER A 76 7.00 -13.38 -12.68
N VAL A 77 6.86 -12.12 -12.22
CA VAL A 77 7.67 -11.00 -12.70
C VAL A 77 8.24 -10.26 -11.52
N ARG A 78 9.51 -9.85 -11.60
CA ARG A 78 10.22 -9.21 -10.50
C ARG A 78 10.90 -7.91 -10.94
N GLY A 79 10.71 -6.88 -10.13
CA GLY A 79 11.36 -5.58 -10.25
C GLY A 79 10.67 -4.65 -11.24
N MET A 80 10.78 -3.35 -10.96
CA MET A 80 10.07 -2.28 -11.66
C MET A 80 10.30 -2.27 -13.18
N ALA A 81 11.54 -2.50 -13.62
CA ALA A 81 11.87 -2.49 -15.06
C ALA A 81 11.17 -3.63 -15.83
N ALA A 82 11.11 -4.83 -15.22
CA ALA A 82 10.44 -5.99 -15.83
C ALA A 82 8.92 -5.81 -15.83
N LEU A 83 8.36 -5.29 -14.72
CA LEU A 83 6.94 -4.96 -14.61
C LEU A 83 6.53 -3.92 -15.66
N ARG A 84 7.32 -2.87 -15.86
CA ARG A 84 7.07 -1.85 -16.88
C ARG A 84 7.07 -2.44 -18.27
N LYS A 85 8.13 -3.16 -18.62
CA LYS A 85 8.26 -3.79 -19.95
C LYS A 85 7.06 -4.67 -20.26
N GLU A 86 6.67 -5.55 -19.33
CA GLU A 86 5.53 -6.44 -19.50
C GLU A 86 4.21 -5.66 -19.65
N ARG A 87 4.01 -4.61 -18.82
CA ARG A 87 2.78 -3.82 -18.86
C ARG A 87 2.64 -3.06 -20.17
N GLU A 88 3.70 -2.41 -20.63
CA GLU A 88 3.73 -1.70 -21.90
C GLU A 88 3.51 -2.63 -23.09
N GLN A 89 4.15 -3.79 -23.08
CA GLN A 89 3.96 -4.81 -24.14
C GLN A 89 2.49 -5.27 -24.19
N ARG A 90 1.89 -5.59 -23.04
CA ARG A 90 0.48 -5.99 -22.94
C ARG A 90 -0.48 -4.92 -23.51
N TYR A 91 -0.14 -3.63 -23.36
CA TYR A 91 -0.96 -2.54 -23.88
C TYR A 91 -0.78 -2.34 -25.38
N GLN A 92 0.42 -2.61 -25.92
CA GLN A 92 0.72 -2.50 -27.36
C GLN A 92 0.10 -3.63 -28.17
N ASP A 93 0.12 -4.85 -27.68
CA ASP A 93 -0.33 -6.04 -28.40
C ASP A 93 -1.83 -6.06 -28.70
N GLY A 94 -2.56 -5.00 -28.32
CA GLY A 94 -4.01 -4.90 -28.57
C GLY A 94 -4.79 -6.03 -27.89
N GLN A 95 -4.10 -6.85 -27.09
CA GLN A 95 -4.75 -7.92 -26.36
C GLN A 95 -5.89 -7.28 -25.56
N ARG A 96 -7.09 -7.79 -25.81
CA ARG A 96 -8.33 -7.38 -25.13
C ARG A 96 -8.27 -7.59 -23.60
N GLY A 97 -7.07 -7.96 -23.10
CA GLY A 97 -6.85 -8.34 -21.74
C GLY A 97 -7.47 -7.37 -20.74
N ASP A 98 -7.29 -6.09 -20.97
CA ASP A 98 -7.74 -5.08 -20.01
C ASP A 98 -8.74 -4.06 -20.62
N ALA A 99 -8.80 -3.92 -21.96
CA ALA A 99 -9.81 -3.07 -22.60
C ALA A 99 -11.23 -3.67 -22.45
N GLY A 100 -12.10 -2.90 -21.84
CA GLY A 100 -13.49 -3.37 -21.58
C GLY A 100 -13.63 -4.22 -20.33
N ARG A 101 -12.56 -4.35 -19.52
CA ARG A 101 -12.62 -4.97 -18.21
C ARG A 101 -12.65 -3.93 -17.10
N ARG A 102 -13.22 -4.33 -15.96
CA ARG A 102 -13.15 -3.57 -14.71
C ARG A 102 -12.81 -4.51 -13.57
N HIS A 103 -11.77 -4.14 -12.83
CA HIS A 103 -11.47 -4.78 -11.56
C HIS A 103 -12.39 -4.20 -10.49
N TRP A 104 -13.03 -5.06 -9.74
CA TRP A 104 -13.73 -4.68 -8.51
C TRP A 104 -13.08 -5.43 -7.35
N THR A 105 -12.43 -4.69 -6.47
CA THR A 105 -11.70 -5.24 -5.32
C THR A 105 -12.30 -4.71 -4.03
N GLY A 106 -12.40 -5.56 -3.03
CA GLY A 106 -12.97 -5.22 -1.73
C GLY A 106 -12.72 -6.28 -0.66
N SER A 107 -13.39 -6.14 0.47
CA SER A 107 -13.24 -7.03 1.63
C SER A 107 -11.77 -7.13 2.09
N TYR A 108 -11.16 -5.97 2.32
CA TYR A 108 -9.76 -5.87 2.71
C TYR A 108 -9.55 -6.40 4.13
N LEU A 109 -8.60 -7.32 4.28
CA LEU A 109 -8.05 -7.74 5.57
C LEU A 109 -6.58 -7.36 5.58
N ILE A 110 -6.21 -6.36 6.38
CA ILE A 110 -4.86 -5.82 6.45
C ILE A 110 -4.37 -5.92 7.90
N THR A 111 -3.17 -6.47 8.10
CA THR A 111 -2.55 -6.65 9.41
C THR A 111 -1.12 -6.15 9.38
N ALA A 112 -0.68 -5.51 10.48
CA ALA A 112 0.70 -5.09 10.65
C ALA A 112 1.63 -6.31 10.76
N THR A 113 2.86 -6.15 10.26
CA THR A 113 3.98 -7.06 10.49
C THR A 113 5.19 -6.28 10.99
N PRO A 114 6.24 -6.92 11.51
CA PRO A 114 7.47 -6.21 11.90
C PRO A 114 8.10 -5.41 10.75
N GLU A 115 7.98 -5.89 9.51
CA GLU A 115 8.61 -5.31 8.32
C GLU A 115 7.68 -4.35 7.56
N GLY A 116 6.37 -4.33 7.89
CA GLY A 116 5.40 -3.52 7.16
C GLY A 116 3.96 -3.96 7.41
N ALA A 117 3.30 -4.52 6.40
CA ALA A 117 1.96 -5.08 6.52
C ALA A 117 1.75 -6.25 5.56
N LYS A 118 0.78 -7.11 5.88
CA LYS A 118 0.23 -8.12 4.97
C LYS A 118 -1.25 -7.86 4.76
N GLY A 119 -1.75 -8.21 3.58
CA GLY A 119 -3.17 -8.06 3.30
C GLY A 119 -3.72 -9.12 2.37
N ARG A 120 -5.03 -9.25 2.42
CA ARG A 120 -5.81 -10.02 1.46
C ARG A 120 -7.05 -9.23 1.07
N ALA A 121 -7.39 -9.27 -0.21
CA ALA A 121 -8.59 -8.64 -0.73
C ALA A 121 -9.22 -9.52 -1.80
N TYR A 122 -10.54 -9.61 -1.83
CA TYR A 122 -11.24 -10.28 -2.92
C TYR A 122 -11.27 -9.38 -4.16
N TYR A 123 -11.25 -10.00 -5.33
CA TYR A 123 -11.46 -9.29 -6.58
C TYR A 123 -12.40 -10.05 -7.50
N VAL A 124 -13.09 -9.31 -8.35
CA VAL A 124 -13.77 -9.81 -9.54
C VAL A 124 -13.35 -8.99 -10.76
N LEU A 125 -13.30 -9.64 -11.91
CA LEU A 125 -13.16 -8.98 -13.21
C LEU A 125 -14.50 -9.02 -13.93
N LEU A 126 -14.97 -7.85 -14.32
CA LEU A 126 -16.19 -7.68 -15.11
C LEU A 126 -15.82 -7.36 -16.56
N ASP A 127 -16.44 -8.04 -17.50
CA ASP A 127 -16.52 -7.58 -18.88
C ASP A 127 -17.66 -6.56 -18.97
N VAL A 128 -17.32 -5.30 -19.20
CA VAL A 128 -18.28 -4.20 -19.30
C VAL A 128 -18.67 -3.88 -20.76
N THR A 129 -18.24 -4.69 -21.71
CA THR A 129 -18.69 -4.60 -23.11
C THR A 129 -20.00 -5.34 -23.33
N THR A 130 -20.39 -6.22 -22.43
CA THR A 130 -21.68 -6.94 -22.44
C THR A 130 -22.79 -6.15 -21.71
N ARG A 131 -24.03 -6.49 -21.99
CA ARG A 131 -25.22 -5.89 -21.34
C ARG A 131 -26.15 -7.00 -20.86
N PRO A 132 -26.29 -7.26 -19.55
CA PRO A 132 -25.56 -6.63 -18.43
C PRO A 132 -24.06 -6.99 -18.43
N PRO A 133 -23.20 -6.27 -17.67
CA PRO A 133 -21.80 -6.65 -17.47
C PRO A 133 -21.69 -8.07 -16.92
N THR A 134 -20.70 -8.83 -17.42
CA THR A 134 -20.53 -10.24 -17.05
C THR A 134 -19.30 -10.42 -16.18
N MET A 135 -19.40 -11.14 -15.08
CA MET A 135 -18.26 -11.55 -14.28
C MET A 135 -17.47 -12.63 -15.03
N THR A 136 -16.19 -12.40 -15.27
CA THR A 136 -15.32 -13.31 -16.03
C THR A 136 -14.32 -14.07 -15.17
N VAL A 137 -13.91 -13.47 -14.04
CA VAL A 137 -12.94 -14.06 -13.11
C VAL A 137 -13.30 -13.60 -11.70
N SER A 138 -13.10 -14.48 -10.72
CA SER A 138 -13.03 -14.13 -9.30
C SER A 138 -11.79 -14.70 -8.66
N GLY A 139 -11.44 -14.16 -7.49
CA GLY A 139 -10.30 -14.63 -6.72
C GLY A 139 -9.92 -13.67 -5.61
N TYR A 140 -8.69 -13.79 -5.13
CA TYR A 140 -8.17 -12.89 -4.12
C TYR A 140 -6.68 -12.59 -4.35
N TYR A 141 -6.28 -11.41 -3.92
CA TYR A 141 -4.88 -11.03 -3.79
C TYR A 141 -4.40 -11.38 -2.38
N ALA A 142 -3.18 -11.90 -2.28
CA ALA A 142 -2.43 -12.00 -1.04
C ALA A 142 -1.17 -11.13 -1.21
N ASP A 143 -1.07 -10.08 -0.39
CA ASP A 143 -0.10 -9.02 -0.58
C ASP A 143 0.79 -8.83 0.64
N GLU A 144 2.05 -8.47 0.39
CA GLU A 144 2.96 -7.90 1.36
C GLU A 144 3.23 -6.44 1.00
N PHE A 145 3.14 -5.57 2.01
CA PHE A 145 3.32 -4.14 1.84
C PHE A 145 4.53 -3.66 2.61
N VAL A 146 5.28 -2.76 1.98
CA VAL A 146 6.43 -2.11 2.59
C VAL A 146 6.20 -0.60 2.65
N ARG A 147 6.68 0.03 3.72
CA ARG A 147 6.69 1.48 3.84
C ARG A 147 7.97 2.04 3.22
N THR A 148 7.81 2.91 2.24
CA THR A 148 8.90 3.62 1.58
C THR A 148 8.88 5.11 1.96
N PRO A 149 9.92 5.91 1.62
CA PRO A 149 9.87 7.36 1.79
C PRO A 149 8.68 8.04 1.06
N ASN A 150 8.14 7.38 0.02
CA ASN A 150 7.02 7.87 -0.78
C ASN A 150 5.67 7.23 -0.39
N GLY A 151 5.53 6.71 0.84
CA GLY A 151 4.34 6.03 1.35
C GLY A 151 4.36 4.51 1.13
N TRP A 152 3.23 3.87 1.37
CA TRP A 152 3.09 2.43 1.22
C TRP A 152 3.22 1.95 -0.22
N ARG A 153 3.77 0.74 -0.42
CA ARG A 153 3.88 0.07 -1.72
C ARG A 153 3.65 -1.43 -1.56
N ILE A 154 3.12 -2.07 -2.59
CA ILE A 154 3.06 -3.53 -2.71
C ILE A 154 4.48 -4.01 -3.05
N GLN A 155 5.06 -4.83 -2.18
CA GLN A 155 6.35 -5.48 -2.41
C GLN A 155 6.18 -6.87 -3.00
N HIS A 156 5.18 -7.61 -2.56
CA HIS A 156 4.87 -8.92 -3.11
C HIS A 156 3.36 -9.07 -3.27
N ARG A 157 2.92 -9.53 -4.43
CA ARG A 157 1.53 -9.86 -4.74
C ARG A 157 1.43 -11.27 -5.28
N VAL A 158 0.64 -12.10 -4.63
CA VAL A 158 0.20 -13.39 -5.17
C VAL A 158 -1.25 -13.23 -5.65
N ILE A 159 -1.47 -13.49 -6.93
CA ILE A 159 -2.80 -13.46 -7.53
C ILE A 159 -3.36 -14.89 -7.47
N ASN A 160 -4.38 -15.08 -6.66
CA ASN A 160 -5.10 -16.34 -6.59
C ASN A 160 -6.40 -16.22 -7.41
N ARG A 161 -6.71 -17.27 -8.17
CA ARG A 161 -7.92 -17.34 -8.97
C ARG A 161 -8.80 -18.47 -8.43
N ASP A 162 -10.07 -18.19 -8.24
CA ASP A 162 -11.02 -19.24 -7.92
C ASP A 162 -11.14 -20.18 -9.12
N LEU A 163 -11.19 -21.46 -8.84
CA LEU A 163 -11.47 -22.45 -9.88
C LEU A 163 -12.90 -22.23 -10.38
N ALA A 164 -13.08 -22.19 -11.68
CA ALA A 164 -14.41 -22.37 -12.24
C ALA A 164 -14.90 -23.74 -11.74
N GLY A 165 -16.04 -23.78 -11.05
CA GLY A 165 -16.55 -25.03 -10.49
C GLY A 165 -16.54 -26.14 -11.53
N GLU A 166 -16.08 -27.31 -11.09
CA GLU A 166 -16.22 -28.55 -11.87
C GLU A 166 -17.70 -28.90 -12.02
#